data_13b5dd306cd6d1c3d946625de58e174a
#
_entry.id   13b5dd306cd6d1c3d946625de58e174a
#
_cell.length_a   1.000
_cell.length_b   1.000
_cell.length_c   1.000
_cell.angle_alpha   90.00
_cell.angle_beta   90.00
_cell.angle_gamma   90.00
#
_symmetry.space_group_name_H-M   'P 1'
#
loop_
_entity.id
_entity.type
_entity.pdbx_description
1 polymer ?
#
loop_
_entity_poly.entity_id
_entity_poly.type
_entity_poly.pdbx_seq_one_letter_code
_entity_poly.pdbx_strand_id
1 'polypeptide(L)'
;MQISVHNKTLDLSTPQVMGILNVTPDSVYAGSRKQTEQEIAERTNQIILEGGKIIDVGAFSTGPGSADVSEEEELLRMRNGLAIVRREQPDALVSIDTFRPSVARMAVEEFGADIINDISEGRGYYNNTSNENAKVDVDANENEPSDILLEVARLQVPYILMSLQADLENTVSVFLKKIKVLNSIGVKDIILDPG
;
A
#
# COMPACT_ATOMS: atom_id res chain seq x y z
N MET A 1 -0.50 -11.94 -18.84
CA MET A 1 -1.53 -11.48 -17.89
C MET A 1 -1.55 -9.96 -17.95
N GLN A 2 -2.73 -9.34 -17.96
CA GLN A 2 -2.86 -7.90 -18.03
C GLN A 2 -3.82 -7.45 -16.94
N ILE A 3 -3.56 -6.34 -16.29
CA ILE A 3 -4.46 -5.68 -15.33
C ILE A 3 -4.82 -4.29 -15.84
N SER A 4 -6.03 -3.86 -15.53
CA SER A 4 -6.52 -2.53 -15.89
C SER A 4 -6.16 -1.53 -14.81
N VAL A 5 -5.49 -0.46 -15.21
CA VAL A 5 -5.05 0.61 -14.31
C VAL A 5 -5.58 1.93 -14.88
N HIS A 6 -6.71 2.41 -14.36
CA HIS A 6 -7.44 3.53 -14.95
C HIS A 6 -7.67 3.32 -16.47
N ASN A 7 -7.14 4.21 -17.29
CA ASN A 7 -7.22 4.11 -18.76
C ASN A 7 -5.98 3.44 -19.39
N LYS A 8 -5.12 2.83 -18.58
CA LYS A 8 -3.90 2.16 -19.02
C LYS A 8 -4.01 0.66 -18.77
N THR A 9 -3.22 -0.14 -19.47
CA THR A 9 -3.09 -1.57 -19.25
C THR A 9 -1.66 -1.85 -18.79
N LEU A 10 -1.49 -2.50 -17.65
CA LEU A 10 -0.21 -3.01 -17.20
C LEU A 10 -0.07 -4.46 -17.65
N ASP A 11 0.92 -4.72 -18.50
CA ASP A 11 1.24 -6.06 -18.96
C ASP A 11 2.21 -6.74 -17.99
N LEU A 12 1.74 -7.80 -17.37
CA LEU A 12 2.48 -8.66 -16.43
C LEU A 12 2.94 -9.98 -17.09
N SER A 13 2.97 -10.06 -18.42
CA SER A 13 3.54 -11.22 -19.12
C SER A 13 5.05 -11.35 -18.93
N THR A 14 5.71 -10.24 -18.60
CA THR A 14 7.10 -10.18 -18.13
C THR A 14 7.14 -9.55 -16.74
N PRO A 15 8.14 -9.91 -15.91
CA PRO A 15 8.32 -9.26 -14.60
C PRO A 15 8.43 -7.74 -14.74
N GLN A 16 7.72 -7.01 -13.89
CA GLN A 16 7.81 -5.56 -13.79
C GLN A 16 8.45 -5.17 -12.47
N VAL A 17 9.26 -4.12 -12.47
CA VAL A 17 9.92 -3.63 -11.27
C VAL A 17 9.06 -2.54 -10.65
N MET A 18 8.71 -2.74 -9.37
CA MET A 18 8.08 -1.75 -8.51
C MET A 18 9.15 -1.21 -7.54
N GLY A 19 9.47 0.07 -7.67
CA GLY A 19 10.50 0.73 -6.87
C GLY A 19 9.91 1.37 -5.62
N ILE A 20 10.49 1.09 -4.45
CA ILE A 20 10.04 1.60 -3.16
C ILE A 20 10.48 3.05 -2.97
N LEU A 21 9.53 3.90 -2.55
CA LEU A 21 9.73 5.27 -2.14
C LEU A 21 9.08 5.52 -0.77
N ASN A 22 9.86 5.44 0.29
CA ASN A 22 9.38 5.76 1.63
C ASN A 22 9.46 7.28 1.87
N VAL A 23 8.32 7.90 2.18
CA VAL A 23 8.22 9.33 2.54
C VAL A 23 8.11 9.53 4.06
N THR A 24 8.72 8.63 4.82
CA THR A 24 8.83 8.70 6.28
C THR A 24 10.07 9.50 6.67
N PRO A 25 10.02 10.37 7.70
CA PRO A 25 11.24 10.92 8.28
C PRO A 25 12.04 9.78 8.90
N ASP A 26 13.35 9.74 8.60
CA ASP A 26 14.27 8.74 9.16
C ASP A 26 14.26 8.84 10.69
N SER A 27 13.61 7.90 11.36
CA SER A 27 13.44 7.88 12.82
C SER A 27 14.60 7.22 13.58
N VAL A 28 15.62 6.70 12.87
CA VAL A 28 16.68 5.87 13.49
C VAL A 28 17.86 6.68 14.00
N TYR A 29 18.01 7.96 13.64
CA TYR A 29 19.09 8.80 14.12
C TYR A 29 18.57 10.08 14.82
N ALA A 30 19.05 10.35 16.03
CA ALA A 30 18.75 11.52 16.85
C ALA A 30 19.20 12.87 16.24
N GLY A 31 19.50 12.92 14.99
CA GLY A 31 19.71 14.08 14.14
C GLY A 31 18.84 14.03 12.90
N SER A 32 17.64 13.39 13.00
CA SER A 32 16.74 13.03 11.91
C SER A 32 16.69 14.12 10.86
N ARG A 33 17.37 13.87 9.76
CA ARG A 33 17.14 14.64 8.54
C ARG A 33 15.72 14.36 8.13
N LYS A 34 14.88 15.37 8.21
CA LYS A 34 13.59 15.33 7.52
C LYS A 34 13.92 15.00 6.08
N GLN A 35 13.32 13.95 5.55
CA GLN A 35 13.45 13.64 4.13
C GLN A 35 13.08 14.90 3.34
N THR A 36 14.01 15.42 2.59
CA THR A 36 13.82 16.67 1.88
C THR A 36 12.98 16.43 0.62
N GLU A 37 12.29 17.45 0.16
CA GLU A 37 11.59 17.43 -1.13
C GLU A 37 12.54 16.98 -2.27
N GLN A 38 13.80 17.40 -2.19
CA GLN A 38 14.81 17.04 -3.17
C GLN A 38 15.14 15.53 -3.15
N GLU A 39 15.27 14.92 -1.98
CA GLU A 39 15.54 13.47 -1.85
C GLU A 39 14.40 12.62 -2.41
N ILE A 40 13.14 13.03 -2.16
CA ILE A 40 11.96 12.39 -2.73
C ILE A 40 11.97 12.51 -4.26
N ALA A 41 12.24 13.71 -4.80
CA ALA A 41 12.32 13.96 -6.24
C ALA A 41 13.44 13.15 -6.90
N GLU A 42 14.64 13.14 -6.31
CA GLU A 42 15.78 12.36 -6.82
C GLU A 42 15.46 10.87 -6.84
N ARG A 43 14.90 10.33 -5.75
CA ARG A 43 14.54 8.91 -5.68
C ARG A 43 13.43 8.54 -6.67
N THR A 44 12.42 9.39 -6.82
CA THR A 44 11.34 9.24 -7.81
C THR A 44 11.93 9.10 -9.22
N ASN A 45 12.80 10.03 -9.61
CA ASN A 45 13.44 10.03 -10.93
C ASN A 45 14.39 8.83 -11.11
N GLN A 46 15.13 8.45 -10.06
CA GLN A 46 16.03 7.30 -10.07
C GLN A 46 15.28 6.00 -10.35
N ILE A 47 14.14 5.74 -9.69
CA ILE A 47 13.34 4.53 -9.91
C ILE A 47 12.99 4.37 -11.39
N ILE A 48 12.52 5.43 -12.04
CA ILE A 48 12.12 5.38 -13.45
C ILE A 48 13.35 5.23 -14.37
N LEU A 49 14.44 5.96 -14.08
CA LEU A 49 15.68 5.90 -14.84
C LEU A 49 16.30 4.49 -14.82
N GLU A 50 16.22 3.79 -13.71
CA GLU A 50 16.72 2.42 -13.53
C GLU A 50 15.78 1.36 -14.14
N GLY A 51 14.65 1.76 -14.73
CA GLY A 51 13.72 0.89 -15.44
C GLY A 51 12.51 0.43 -14.63
N GLY A 52 12.32 0.97 -13.43
CA GLY A 52 11.10 0.77 -12.65
C GLY A 52 9.87 1.25 -13.41
N LYS A 53 8.78 0.50 -13.33
CA LYS A 53 7.50 0.83 -13.99
C LYS A 53 6.46 1.36 -13.03
N ILE A 54 6.61 1.05 -11.76
CA ILE A 54 5.69 1.41 -10.69
C ILE A 54 6.51 2.05 -9.57
N ILE A 55 6.03 3.13 -9.00
CA ILE A 55 6.59 3.77 -7.81
C ILE A 55 5.66 3.42 -6.65
N ASP A 56 6.17 2.69 -5.66
CA ASP A 56 5.41 2.29 -4.47
C ASP A 56 5.70 3.27 -3.33
N VAL A 57 4.72 4.09 -3.00
CA VAL A 57 4.87 5.18 -2.03
C VAL A 57 4.32 4.75 -0.68
N GLY A 58 5.19 4.73 0.34
CA GLY A 58 4.85 4.42 1.73
C GLY A 58 5.13 5.59 2.66
N ALA A 59 4.19 5.92 3.53
CA ALA A 59 4.30 6.99 4.53
C ALA A 59 4.29 6.48 5.98
N PHE A 60 4.12 5.19 6.15
CA PHE A 60 4.15 4.47 7.43
C PHE A 60 5.34 3.53 7.48
N SER A 61 6.06 3.47 8.60
CA SER A 61 7.16 2.52 8.78
C SER A 61 6.74 1.41 9.74
N THR A 62 6.81 0.16 9.28
CA THR A 62 6.55 -1.04 10.09
C THR A 62 7.82 -1.61 10.73
N GLY A 63 8.96 -0.94 10.58
CA GLY A 63 10.25 -1.41 11.09
C GLY A 63 10.28 -1.49 12.64
N PRO A 64 11.06 -2.41 13.22
CA PRO A 64 11.23 -2.48 14.66
C PRO A 64 11.71 -1.14 15.24
N GLY A 65 10.95 -0.58 16.19
CA GLY A 65 11.28 0.69 16.85
C GLY A 65 10.79 1.95 16.13
N SER A 66 10.05 1.84 15.03
CA SER A 66 9.36 2.99 14.44
C SER A 66 8.24 3.46 15.40
N ALA A 67 8.15 4.79 15.54
CA ALA A 67 7.04 5.39 16.27
C ALA A 67 5.73 5.12 15.52
N ASP A 68 4.67 4.86 16.27
CA ASP A 68 3.33 4.76 15.70
C ASP A 68 2.95 6.09 15.04
N VAL A 69 2.53 6.03 13.77
CA VAL A 69 2.18 7.20 12.97
C VAL A 69 0.68 7.35 12.98
N SER A 70 0.18 8.52 13.42
CA SER A 70 -1.25 8.78 13.37
C SER A 70 -1.74 8.83 11.92
N GLU A 71 -3.04 8.64 11.75
CA GLU A 71 -3.66 8.70 10.40
C GLU A 71 -3.49 10.08 9.76
N GLU A 72 -3.63 11.14 10.54
CA GLU A 72 -3.45 12.51 10.08
C GLU A 72 -2.02 12.77 9.60
N GLU A 73 -1.04 12.25 10.35
CA GLU A 73 0.37 12.39 9.97
C GLU A 73 0.70 11.58 8.70
N GLU A 74 0.16 10.35 8.57
CA GLU A 74 0.33 9.55 7.35
C GLU A 74 -0.31 10.25 6.14
N LEU A 75 -1.53 10.79 6.29
CA LEU A 75 -2.19 11.57 5.25
C LEU A 75 -1.36 12.78 4.82
N LEU A 76 -0.78 13.50 5.78
CA LEU A 76 0.06 14.66 5.47
C LEU A 76 1.32 14.27 4.70
N ARG A 77 2.03 13.26 5.16
CA ARG A 77 3.26 12.76 4.52
C ARG A 77 2.96 12.24 3.12
N MET A 78 1.91 11.44 2.99
CA MET A 78 1.49 10.86 1.71
C MET A 78 1.13 11.97 0.70
N ARG A 79 0.34 12.98 1.09
CA ARG A 79 0.04 14.13 0.21
C ARG A 79 1.29 14.84 -0.27
N ASN A 80 2.22 15.13 0.65
CA ASN A 80 3.47 15.80 0.30
C ASN A 80 4.32 14.95 -0.66
N GLY A 81 4.46 13.67 -0.38
CA GLY A 81 5.19 12.74 -1.23
C GLY A 81 4.57 12.61 -2.63
N LEU A 82 3.25 12.39 -2.69
CA LEU A 82 2.54 12.22 -3.96
C LEU A 82 2.55 13.49 -4.82
N ALA A 83 2.46 14.69 -4.21
CA ALA A 83 2.60 15.94 -4.94
C ALA A 83 3.96 16.04 -5.64
N ILE A 84 5.05 15.60 -4.98
CA ILE A 84 6.38 15.57 -5.56
C ILE A 84 6.46 14.51 -6.66
N VAL A 85 5.98 13.28 -6.40
CA VAL A 85 5.98 12.18 -7.39
C VAL A 85 5.26 12.59 -8.67
N ARG A 86 4.07 13.19 -8.56
CA ARG A 86 3.29 13.62 -9.73
C ARG A 86 3.90 14.81 -10.46
N ARG A 87 4.62 15.69 -9.78
CA ARG A 87 5.39 16.77 -10.40
C ARG A 87 6.57 16.23 -11.22
N GLU A 88 7.33 15.28 -10.65
CA GLU A 88 8.53 14.74 -11.28
C GLU A 88 8.20 13.71 -12.37
N GLN A 89 7.21 12.86 -12.14
CA GLN A 89 6.84 11.75 -13.01
C GLN A 89 5.31 11.66 -13.17
N PRO A 90 4.70 12.59 -13.92
CA PRO A 90 3.23 12.70 -14.02
C PRO A 90 2.55 11.46 -14.61
N ASP A 91 3.25 10.73 -15.47
CA ASP A 91 2.72 9.55 -16.17
C ASP A 91 3.11 8.21 -15.53
N ALA A 92 3.92 8.21 -14.46
CA ALA A 92 4.32 6.99 -13.79
C ALA A 92 3.11 6.29 -13.14
N LEU A 93 3.13 4.94 -13.14
CA LEU A 93 2.21 4.18 -12.32
C LEU A 93 2.62 4.31 -10.85
N VAL A 94 1.65 4.61 -10.00
CA VAL A 94 1.87 4.82 -8.56
C VAL A 94 1.08 3.80 -7.77
N SER A 95 1.78 3.05 -6.94
CA SER A 95 1.24 2.16 -5.92
C SER A 95 1.30 2.87 -4.57
N ILE A 96 0.35 2.61 -3.70
CA ILE A 96 0.28 3.18 -2.35
C ILE A 96 0.38 2.06 -1.33
N ASP A 97 1.48 2.06 -0.57
CA ASP A 97 1.66 1.17 0.58
C ASP A 97 0.89 1.73 1.77
N THR A 98 -0.32 1.22 1.97
CA THR A 98 -1.19 1.58 3.08
C THR A 98 -2.26 0.52 3.33
N PHE A 99 -2.64 0.40 4.59
CA PHE A 99 -3.78 -0.40 5.07
C PHE A 99 -4.92 0.49 5.61
N ARG A 100 -4.83 1.83 5.45
CA ARG A 100 -5.84 2.79 5.91
C ARG A 100 -6.75 3.25 4.79
N PRO A 101 -8.08 3.08 4.92
CA PRO A 101 -9.04 3.45 3.87
C PRO A 101 -8.98 4.93 3.46
N SER A 102 -8.78 5.83 4.42
CA SER A 102 -8.70 7.27 4.18
C SER A 102 -7.46 7.66 3.35
N VAL A 103 -6.32 7.02 3.61
CA VAL A 103 -5.08 7.24 2.86
C VAL A 103 -5.22 6.71 1.43
N ALA A 104 -5.77 5.50 1.27
CA ALA A 104 -6.06 4.91 -0.04
C ALA A 104 -6.99 5.82 -0.86
N ARG A 105 -8.09 6.30 -0.24
CA ARG A 105 -9.05 7.22 -0.86
C ARG A 105 -8.37 8.50 -1.34
N MET A 106 -7.68 9.17 -0.45
CA MET A 106 -7.00 10.42 -0.76
C MET A 106 -6.00 10.26 -1.90
N ALA A 107 -5.19 9.21 -1.86
CA ALA A 107 -4.18 8.96 -2.88
C ALA A 107 -4.78 8.70 -4.26
N VAL A 108 -5.87 7.95 -4.34
CA VAL A 108 -6.55 7.68 -5.62
C VAL A 108 -7.32 8.89 -6.11
N GLU A 109 -8.13 9.53 -5.25
CA GLU A 109 -9.02 10.62 -5.69
C GLU A 109 -8.30 11.95 -5.93
N GLU A 110 -7.30 12.29 -5.11
CA GLU A 110 -6.60 13.58 -5.23
C GLU A 110 -5.38 13.50 -6.18
N PHE A 111 -4.70 12.33 -6.25
CA PHE A 111 -3.44 12.18 -6.98
C PHE A 111 -3.49 11.13 -8.10
N GLY A 112 -4.61 10.46 -8.30
CA GLY A 112 -4.74 9.43 -9.32
C GLY A 112 -3.78 8.26 -9.11
N ALA A 113 -3.62 7.80 -7.86
CA ALA A 113 -2.86 6.60 -7.58
C ALA A 113 -3.50 5.38 -8.28
N ASP A 114 -2.67 4.49 -8.74
CA ASP A 114 -3.05 3.45 -9.70
C ASP A 114 -3.29 2.08 -9.04
N ILE A 115 -2.64 1.80 -7.90
CA ILE A 115 -2.65 0.50 -7.22
C ILE A 115 -2.68 0.75 -5.71
N ILE A 116 -3.37 -0.09 -4.96
CA ILE A 116 -3.25 -0.14 -3.49
C ILE A 116 -2.45 -1.39 -3.12
N ASN A 117 -1.37 -1.19 -2.37
CA ASN A 117 -0.49 -2.22 -1.83
C ASN A 117 -0.75 -2.35 -0.32
N ASP A 118 -1.38 -3.44 0.09
CA ASP A 118 -1.79 -3.65 1.48
C ASP A 118 -1.02 -4.81 2.12
N ILE A 119 -0.17 -4.46 3.07
CA ILE A 119 0.64 -5.40 3.85
C ILE A 119 -0.08 -5.95 5.09
N SER A 120 -1.37 -5.61 5.30
CA SER A 120 -2.15 -6.03 6.46
C SER A 120 -2.97 -7.31 6.27
N GLU A 121 -2.81 -8.02 5.15
CA GLU A 121 -3.66 -9.17 4.77
C GLU A 121 -5.14 -8.78 4.60
N GLY A 122 -5.41 -7.54 4.22
CA GLY A 122 -6.78 -7.03 4.11
C GLY A 122 -7.51 -6.90 5.44
N ARG A 123 -6.77 -6.75 6.51
CA ARG A 123 -7.34 -6.59 7.88
C ARG A 123 -7.53 -5.13 8.26
N GLY A 124 -6.75 -4.22 7.64
CA GLY A 124 -6.74 -2.81 7.99
C GLY A 124 -5.86 -2.49 9.20
N TYR A 125 -6.03 -1.29 9.75
CA TYR A 125 -5.23 -0.82 10.88
C TYR A 125 -5.57 -1.57 12.17
N TYR A 126 -4.57 -2.23 12.74
CA TYR A 126 -4.62 -2.71 14.13
C TYR A 126 -3.93 -1.67 15.01
N ASN A 127 -4.66 -1.08 15.94
CA ASN A 127 -4.06 -0.37 17.06
C ASN A 127 -3.27 -1.39 17.89
N ASN A 128 -2.01 -1.57 17.56
CA ASN A 128 -1.05 -2.29 18.39
C ASN A 128 -0.68 -1.36 19.56
N THR A 129 -1.70 -0.94 20.34
CA THR A 129 -1.41 -0.42 21.67
C THR A 129 -0.78 -1.61 22.39
N SER A 130 0.45 -1.43 22.85
CA SER A 130 1.28 -2.31 23.65
C SER A 130 0.65 -2.77 24.98
N ASN A 131 -0.64 -3.02 24.95
CA ASN A 131 -1.39 -3.72 25.97
C ASN A 131 -1.45 -5.19 25.56
N GLU A 132 -0.69 -6.03 26.23
CA GLU A 132 -0.73 -7.50 26.15
C GLU A 132 -2.15 -8.11 26.32
N ASN A 133 -3.15 -7.26 26.52
CA ASN A 133 -4.58 -7.58 26.64
C ASN A 133 -5.43 -7.04 25.47
N ALA A 134 -4.88 -6.37 24.47
CA ALA A 134 -5.60 -6.12 23.24
C ALA A 134 -5.74 -7.46 22.51
N LYS A 135 -6.77 -8.21 22.87
CA LYS A 135 -7.24 -9.34 22.09
C LYS A 135 -7.45 -8.80 20.68
N VAL A 136 -6.62 -9.29 19.76
CA VAL A 136 -7.01 -9.32 18.34
C VAL A 136 -8.47 -9.75 18.38
N ASP A 137 -9.35 -8.97 17.80
CA ASP A 137 -10.73 -9.40 17.58
C ASP A 137 -10.64 -10.59 16.62
N VAL A 138 -10.34 -11.77 17.19
CA VAL A 138 -10.26 -13.06 16.50
C VAL A 138 -11.66 -13.44 15.99
N ASP A 139 -12.69 -12.71 16.43
CA ASP A 139 -14.09 -12.86 16.06
C ASP A 139 -14.51 -11.93 14.89
N ALA A 140 -13.60 -11.14 14.31
CA ALA A 140 -13.90 -10.52 13.03
C ALA A 140 -14.19 -11.65 12.04
N ASN A 141 -15.45 -11.76 11.63
CA ASN A 141 -15.92 -12.80 10.74
C ASN A 141 -15.04 -12.77 9.47
N GLU A 142 -14.13 -13.73 9.32
CA GLU A 142 -13.17 -13.79 8.20
C GLU A 142 -13.85 -13.76 6.82
N ASN A 143 -15.18 -13.91 6.80
CA ASN A 143 -16.00 -13.88 5.61
C ASN A 143 -16.60 -12.49 5.32
N GLU A 144 -16.42 -11.52 6.22
CA GLU A 144 -16.88 -10.15 6.02
C GLU A 144 -15.73 -9.25 5.53
N PRO A 145 -16.00 -8.33 4.59
CA PRO A 145 -14.97 -7.40 4.13
C PRO A 145 -14.65 -6.37 5.22
N SER A 146 -13.37 -6.14 5.45
CA SER A 146 -12.89 -5.03 6.29
C SER A 146 -13.08 -3.67 5.59
N ASP A 147 -12.91 -2.58 6.33
CA ASP A 147 -13.05 -1.23 5.79
C ASP A 147 -12.09 -0.96 4.63
N ILE A 148 -10.85 -1.46 4.70
CA ILE A 148 -9.90 -1.30 3.58
C ILE A 148 -10.36 -2.06 2.33
N LEU A 149 -10.89 -3.27 2.47
CA LEU A 149 -11.41 -4.04 1.33
C LEU A 149 -12.64 -3.36 0.71
N LEU A 150 -13.54 -2.81 1.52
CA LEU A 150 -14.68 -2.04 1.05
C LEU A 150 -14.24 -0.77 0.30
N GLU A 151 -13.22 -0.09 0.81
CA GLU A 151 -12.69 1.10 0.15
C GLU A 151 -12.00 0.76 -1.18
N VAL A 152 -11.20 -0.30 -1.25
CA VAL A 152 -10.60 -0.79 -2.51
C VAL A 152 -11.69 -1.14 -3.53
N ALA A 153 -12.77 -1.81 -3.10
CA ALA A 153 -13.89 -2.12 -3.96
C ALA A 153 -14.58 -0.85 -4.50
N ARG A 154 -14.69 0.21 -3.67
CA ARG A 154 -15.24 1.50 -4.09
C ARG A 154 -14.35 2.22 -5.09
N LEU A 155 -13.04 2.18 -4.87
CA LEU A 155 -12.05 2.87 -5.70
C LEU A 155 -11.82 2.21 -7.06
N GLN A 156 -12.14 0.91 -7.20
CA GLN A 156 -12.00 0.15 -8.45
C GLN A 156 -10.59 0.20 -9.05
N VAL A 157 -9.56 0.19 -8.21
CA VAL A 157 -8.14 0.09 -8.60
C VAL A 157 -7.62 -1.32 -8.29
N PRO A 158 -6.57 -1.78 -8.98
CA PRO A 158 -5.85 -3.01 -8.64
C PRO A 158 -5.40 -3.03 -7.18
N TYR A 159 -5.42 -4.20 -6.60
CA TYR A 159 -5.08 -4.42 -5.20
C TYR A 159 -4.02 -5.49 -5.03
N ILE A 160 -2.93 -5.14 -4.35
CA ILE A 160 -1.91 -6.09 -3.92
C ILE A 160 -2.26 -6.55 -2.51
N LEU A 161 -2.51 -7.84 -2.37
CA LEU A 161 -2.83 -8.49 -1.10
C LEU A 161 -1.62 -9.27 -0.62
N MET A 162 -0.94 -8.77 0.42
CA MET A 162 0.16 -9.49 1.06
C MET A 162 -0.37 -10.48 2.10
N SER A 163 0.29 -11.62 2.22
CA SER A 163 0.03 -12.59 3.30
C SER A 163 0.92 -12.32 4.51
N LEU A 164 0.37 -12.50 5.69
CA LEU A 164 1.10 -12.47 6.97
C LEU A 164 1.43 -13.88 7.49
N GLN A 165 1.17 -14.91 6.70
CA GLN A 165 1.33 -16.31 7.11
C GLN A 165 2.79 -16.75 6.96
N ALA A 166 3.27 -17.55 7.93
CA ALA A 166 4.65 -18.03 7.96
C ALA A 166 4.91 -19.27 7.06
N ASP A 167 3.85 -19.91 6.56
CA ASP A 167 3.96 -21.11 5.75
C ASP A 167 3.03 -21.09 4.53
N LEU A 168 3.42 -21.83 3.51
CA LEU A 168 2.75 -21.83 2.21
C LEU A 168 1.30 -22.34 2.26
N GLU A 169 1.01 -23.34 3.10
CA GLU A 169 -0.33 -23.93 3.17
C GLU A 169 -1.34 -22.91 3.73
N ASN A 170 -0.98 -22.23 4.82
CA ASN A 170 -1.78 -21.18 5.41
C ASN A 170 -1.88 -19.96 4.47
N THR A 171 -0.77 -19.56 3.83
CA THR A 171 -0.78 -18.51 2.81
C THR A 171 -1.81 -18.78 1.71
N VAL A 172 -1.79 -19.97 1.12
CA VAL A 172 -2.76 -20.36 0.07
C VAL A 172 -4.19 -20.37 0.62
N SER A 173 -4.41 -20.90 1.82
CA SER A 173 -5.72 -20.94 2.46
C SER A 173 -6.30 -19.53 2.65
N VAL A 174 -5.48 -18.60 3.17
CA VAL A 174 -5.87 -17.20 3.38
C VAL A 174 -6.18 -16.51 2.05
N PHE A 175 -5.32 -16.65 1.06
CA PHE A 175 -5.57 -16.07 -0.27
C PHE A 175 -6.88 -16.56 -0.88
N LEU A 176 -7.17 -17.86 -0.82
CA LEU A 176 -8.42 -18.40 -1.36
C LEU A 176 -9.67 -17.82 -0.67
N LYS A 177 -9.60 -17.59 0.66
CA LYS A 177 -10.69 -16.95 1.41
C LYS A 177 -10.83 -15.48 1.00
N LYS A 178 -9.72 -14.71 1.05
CA LYS A 178 -9.73 -13.26 0.75
C LYS A 178 -10.13 -12.97 -0.70
N ILE A 179 -9.68 -13.76 -1.67
CA ILE A 179 -10.11 -13.65 -3.07
C ILE A 179 -11.63 -13.81 -3.21
N LYS A 180 -12.24 -14.75 -2.48
CA LYS A 180 -13.71 -14.91 -2.49
C LYS A 180 -14.42 -13.65 -1.97
N VAL A 181 -13.94 -13.10 -0.86
CA VAL A 181 -14.48 -11.85 -0.29
C VAL A 181 -14.32 -10.70 -1.29
N LEU A 182 -13.11 -10.47 -1.79
CA LEU A 182 -12.80 -9.41 -2.76
C LEU A 182 -13.67 -9.51 -4.03
N ASN A 183 -13.79 -10.71 -4.59
CA ASN A 183 -14.65 -10.94 -5.75
C ASN A 183 -16.14 -10.68 -5.45
N SER A 184 -16.62 -11.03 -4.25
CA SER A 184 -18.02 -10.81 -3.86
C SER A 184 -18.39 -9.33 -3.75
N ILE A 185 -17.41 -8.46 -3.48
CA ILE A 185 -17.58 -6.99 -3.41
C ILE A 185 -17.11 -6.28 -4.70
N GLY A 186 -16.75 -7.03 -5.75
CA GLY A 186 -16.49 -6.48 -7.08
C GLY A 186 -15.06 -6.05 -7.37
N VAL A 187 -14.07 -6.41 -6.53
CA VAL A 187 -12.65 -6.20 -6.84
C VAL A 187 -12.22 -7.25 -7.88
N LYS A 188 -11.66 -6.81 -9.00
CA LYS A 188 -11.37 -7.66 -10.16
C LYS A 188 -9.87 -7.97 -10.33
N ASP A 189 -9.04 -6.95 -10.17
CA ASP A 189 -7.61 -7.04 -10.40
C ASP A 189 -6.89 -7.20 -9.06
N ILE A 190 -6.52 -8.43 -8.73
CA ILE A 190 -5.87 -8.81 -7.47
C ILE A 190 -4.49 -9.38 -7.79
N ILE A 191 -3.46 -8.83 -7.15
CA ILE A 191 -2.09 -9.34 -7.17
C ILE A 191 -1.82 -9.95 -5.81
N LEU A 192 -1.25 -11.15 -5.78
CA LEU A 192 -0.93 -11.86 -4.53
C LEU A 192 0.54 -11.69 -4.21
N ASP A 193 0.82 -11.24 -3.00
CA ASP A 193 2.17 -11.12 -2.45
C ASP A 193 2.32 -12.14 -1.31
N PRO A 194 3.19 -13.14 -1.43
CA PRO A 194 3.34 -14.16 -0.39
C PRO A 194 4.03 -13.66 0.89
N GLY A 195 4.61 -12.43 0.88
CA GLY A 195 5.34 -11.83 1.98
C GLY A 195 6.85 -12.09 1.96
#